data_9a1a391bc62cf3fd68fcfeac973a4599
#
_entry.id   9a1a391bc62cf3fd68fcfeac973a4599
#
_cell.length_a   1.000
_cell.length_b   1.000
_cell.length_c   1.000
_cell.angle_alpha   90.00
_cell.angle_beta   90.00
_cell.angle_gamma   90.00
#
_symmetry.space_group_name_H-M   'P 1'
#
loop_
_entity.id
_entity.type
_entity.pdbx_description
1 polymer ?
#
loop_
_entity_poly.entity_id
_entity_poly.type
_entity_poly.pdbx_seq_one_letter_code
_entity_poly.pdbx_strand_id
1 'polypeptide(L)'
;MKKLIYKNGTYYISDDENDSRGQTRIISYKANSKDMPHKQFNDYVVVYGRNTCPYCIKTIDLLKSYPNALFVEIDTEPNELFSKSKLLNILKPDIQNHTTVPIIFDKGTFLGGASEAETYFV
;
A
#
# COMPACT_ATOMS: atom_id res chain seq x y z
N MET A 1 2.65 10.17 3.55
CA MET A 1 2.53 8.78 3.09
C MET A 1 3.05 8.65 1.67
N LYS A 2 3.81 7.61 1.41
CA LYS A 2 4.40 7.38 0.08
C LYS A 2 3.45 6.53 -0.76
N LYS A 3 3.53 6.68 -2.09
CA LYS A 3 2.70 5.90 -3.03
C LYS A 3 3.58 4.97 -3.82
N LEU A 4 3.10 3.75 -4.04
CA LEU A 4 3.80 2.74 -4.81
C LEU A 4 3.05 2.47 -6.12
N ILE A 5 3.78 2.47 -7.23
CA ILE A 5 3.29 2.07 -8.55
C ILE A 5 4.15 0.93 -9.04
N TYR A 6 3.51 -0.14 -9.50
CA TYR A 6 4.19 -1.26 -10.16
C TYR A 6 4.08 -1.11 -11.66
N LYS A 7 5.21 -1.23 -12.37
CA LYS A 7 5.24 -1.17 -13.82
C LYS A 7 6.41 -2.00 -14.35
N ASN A 8 6.10 -3.00 -15.17
CA ASN A 8 7.11 -3.80 -15.87
C ASN A 8 8.21 -4.36 -14.95
N GLY A 9 7.83 -4.93 -13.82
CA GLY A 9 8.77 -5.53 -12.88
C GLY A 9 9.53 -4.56 -12.00
N THR A 10 9.14 -3.28 -12.00
CA THR A 10 9.77 -2.24 -11.18
C THR A 10 8.73 -1.58 -10.30
N TYR A 11 9.08 -1.37 -9.03
CA TYR A 11 8.31 -0.55 -8.11
C TYR A 11 8.86 0.87 -8.13
N TYR A 12 7.96 1.83 -8.31
CA TYR A 12 8.27 3.25 -8.22
C TYR A 12 7.58 3.81 -6.98
N ILE A 13 8.36 4.36 -6.08
CA ILE A 13 7.84 4.95 -4.84
C ILE A 13 8.02 6.45 -4.92
N SER A 14 6.90 7.18 -4.79
CA SER A 14 6.90 8.63 -4.78
C SER A 14 6.60 9.15 -3.39
N ASP A 15 7.36 10.15 -2.96
CA ASP A 15 7.10 10.89 -1.73
C ASP A 15 5.98 11.90 -1.95
N ASP A 16 5.15 12.08 -0.94
CA ASP A 16 4.17 13.18 -0.92
C ASP A 16 4.88 14.52 -0.71
N GLU A 17 6.10 14.50 -0.15
CA GLU A 17 6.88 15.70 0.04
C GLU A 17 7.69 16.01 -1.21
N ASN A 18 7.69 17.29 -1.60
CA ASN A 18 8.47 17.75 -2.73
C ASN A 18 9.91 18.00 -2.30
N ASP A 19 10.84 17.91 -3.26
CA ASP A 19 12.21 18.31 -3.03
C ASP A 19 12.30 19.85 -2.96
N SER A 20 13.53 20.37 -2.78
CA SER A 20 13.74 21.82 -2.66
C SER A 20 13.31 22.63 -3.87
N ARG A 21 13.08 21.97 -5.01
CA ARG A 21 12.61 22.61 -6.26
C ARG A 21 11.11 22.40 -6.48
N GLY A 22 10.39 21.84 -5.50
CA GLY A 22 8.97 21.56 -5.62
C GLY A 22 8.63 20.33 -6.46
N GLN A 23 9.60 19.46 -6.72
CA GLN A 23 9.40 18.25 -7.51
C GLN A 23 9.23 17.04 -6.61
N THR A 24 8.28 16.16 -6.96
CA THR A 24 8.08 14.89 -6.25
C THR A 24 9.29 13.98 -6.49
N ARG A 25 9.85 13.44 -5.41
CA ARG A 25 10.94 12.49 -5.50
C ARG A 25 10.38 11.11 -5.79
N ILE A 26 11.00 10.41 -6.75
CA ILE A 26 10.62 9.05 -7.11
C ILE A 26 11.87 8.17 -6.99
N ILE A 27 11.72 7.07 -6.25
CA ILE A 27 12.77 6.08 -6.09
C ILE A 27 12.27 4.79 -6.72
N SER A 28 13.10 4.15 -7.55
CA SER A 28 12.75 2.89 -8.20
C SER A 28 13.42 1.71 -7.51
N TYR A 29 12.71 0.60 -7.44
CA TYR A 29 13.18 -0.67 -6.89
C TYR A 29 12.79 -1.79 -7.84
N LYS A 30 13.73 -2.70 -8.10
CA LYS A 30 13.40 -3.89 -8.85
C LYS A 30 12.43 -4.75 -8.03
N ALA A 31 11.32 -5.15 -8.62
CA ALA A 31 10.36 -6.01 -7.94
C ALA A 31 10.91 -7.44 -7.86
N ASN A 32 10.89 -8.01 -6.65
CA ASN A 32 11.20 -9.43 -6.48
C ASN A 32 10.02 -10.24 -7.00
N SER A 33 10.27 -11.15 -7.93
CA SER A 33 9.22 -11.88 -8.64
C SER A 33 8.30 -12.71 -7.74
N LYS A 34 8.71 -13.01 -6.52
CA LYS A 34 7.95 -13.82 -5.55
C LYS A 34 7.36 -13.04 -4.40
N ASP A 35 7.72 -11.75 -4.27
CA ASP A 35 7.34 -10.96 -3.10
C ASP A 35 6.32 -9.91 -3.48
N MET A 36 5.21 -9.88 -2.75
CA MET A 36 4.26 -8.77 -2.78
C MET A 36 4.89 -7.55 -2.10
N PRO A 37 4.37 -6.33 -2.37
CA PRO A 37 4.92 -5.12 -1.75
C PRO A 37 5.08 -5.17 -0.24
N HIS A 38 4.13 -5.73 0.48
CA HIS A 38 4.22 -5.81 1.95
C HIS A 38 5.33 -6.75 2.45
N LYS A 39 5.81 -7.65 1.60
CA LYS A 39 6.94 -8.53 1.92
C LYS A 39 8.27 -7.90 1.53
N GLN A 40 8.33 -7.31 0.35
CA GLN A 40 9.55 -6.63 -0.12
C GLN A 40 9.86 -5.39 0.72
N PHE A 41 8.84 -4.64 1.10
CA PHE A 41 8.96 -3.43 1.92
C PHE A 41 8.47 -3.69 3.34
N ASN A 42 9.06 -4.68 3.97
CA ASN A 42 8.63 -5.16 5.30
C ASN A 42 9.01 -4.21 6.45
N ASP A 43 9.67 -3.10 6.16
CA ASP A 43 9.90 -2.02 7.13
C ASP A 43 8.76 -0.99 7.12
N TYR A 44 7.84 -1.13 6.19
CA TYR A 44 6.75 -0.19 6.00
C TYR A 44 5.42 -0.73 6.50
N VAL A 45 4.53 0.20 6.85
CA VAL A 45 3.10 -0.07 6.89
C VAL A 45 2.62 -0.01 5.44
N VAL A 46 2.10 -1.11 4.90
CA VAL A 46 1.65 -1.18 3.51
C VAL A 46 0.14 -1.28 3.48
N VAL A 47 -0.49 -0.35 2.76
CA VAL A 47 -1.94 -0.27 2.63
C VAL A 47 -2.32 -0.53 1.17
N TYR A 48 -3.06 -1.59 0.95
CA TYR A 48 -3.68 -1.85 -0.36
C TYR A 48 -5.08 -1.28 -0.35
N GLY A 49 -5.37 -0.39 -1.28
CA GLY A 49 -6.68 0.22 -1.31
C GLY A 49 -6.94 1.05 -2.56
N ARG A 50 -8.06 1.76 -2.53
CA ARG A 50 -8.48 2.67 -3.61
C ARG A 50 -8.55 4.08 -3.07
N ASN A 51 -8.11 5.05 -3.88
CA ASN A 51 -8.17 6.45 -3.48
C ASN A 51 -9.60 7.02 -3.49
N THR A 52 -10.57 6.26 -3.99
CA THR A 52 -11.98 6.65 -4.03
C THR A 52 -12.83 6.02 -2.94
N CYS A 53 -12.29 5.08 -2.19
CA CYS A 53 -13.00 4.38 -1.11
C CYS A 53 -12.93 5.20 0.18
N PRO A 54 -14.06 5.54 0.83
CA PRO A 54 -14.05 6.34 2.06
C PRO A 54 -13.20 5.76 3.18
N TYR A 55 -13.23 4.44 3.37
CA TYR A 55 -12.42 3.80 4.41
C TYR A 55 -10.93 3.84 4.09
N CYS A 56 -10.57 3.74 2.79
CA CYS A 56 -9.19 3.91 2.36
C CYS A 56 -8.72 5.34 2.57
N ILE A 57 -9.57 6.32 2.25
CA ILE A 57 -9.26 7.73 2.45
C ILE A 57 -9.02 8.03 3.94
N LYS A 58 -9.85 7.50 4.82
CA LYS A 58 -9.64 7.64 6.27
C LYS A 58 -8.30 7.08 6.71
N THR A 59 -7.92 5.91 6.20
CA THR A 59 -6.65 5.26 6.52
C THR A 59 -5.48 6.07 5.99
N ILE A 60 -5.57 6.57 4.76
CA ILE A 60 -4.54 7.43 4.17
C ILE A 60 -4.36 8.69 5.02
N ASP A 61 -5.45 9.32 5.42
CA ASP A 61 -5.41 10.52 6.25
C ASP A 61 -4.79 10.25 7.61
N LEU A 62 -5.13 9.13 8.21
CA LEU A 62 -4.55 8.71 9.50
C LEU A 62 -3.04 8.52 9.41
N LEU A 63 -2.55 7.98 8.30
CA LEU A 63 -1.14 7.64 8.11
C LEU A 63 -0.33 8.69 7.33
N LYS A 64 -0.93 9.81 6.99
CA LYS A 64 -0.29 10.81 6.10
C LYS A 64 1.02 11.36 6.65
N SER A 65 1.18 11.39 7.96
CA SER A 65 2.41 11.89 8.60
C SER A 65 3.42 10.79 8.92
N TYR A 66 3.09 9.54 8.63
CA TYR A 66 4.00 8.42 8.87
C TYR A 66 4.99 8.31 7.72
N PRO A 67 6.31 8.47 7.97
CA PRO A 67 7.29 8.39 6.88
C PRO A 67 7.42 6.99 6.30
N ASN A 68 7.12 5.95 7.08
CA ASN A 68 7.24 4.56 6.67
C ASN A 68 5.88 3.93 6.35
N ALA A 69 4.97 4.70 5.78
CA ALA A 69 3.69 4.22 5.29
C ALA A 69 3.67 4.27 3.76
N LEU A 70 3.20 3.20 3.15
CA LEU A 70 3.21 3.00 1.71
C LEU A 70 1.82 2.65 1.24
N PHE A 71 1.27 3.43 0.32
CA PHE A 71 -0.03 3.16 -0.28
C PHE A 71 0.14 2.50 -1.64
N VAL A 72 -0.50 1.35 -1.80
CA VAL A 72 -0.55 0.62 -3.07
C VAL A 72 -1.97 0.72 -3.60
N GLU A 73 -2.16 1.55 -4.63
CA GLU A 73 -3.46 1.72 -5.25
C GLU A 73 -3.77 0.52 -6.14
N ILE A 74 -4.90 -0.13 -5.89
CA ILE A 74 -5.34 -1.31 -6.62
C ILE A 74 -6.43 -0.96 -7.64
N ASP A 75 -6.70 -1.87 -8.56
CA ASP A 75 -7.74 -1.74 -9.60
C ASP A 75 -7.54 -0.53 -10.51
N THR A 76 -6.30 -0.08 -10.68
CA THR A 76 -5.99 1.06 -11.54
C THR A 76 -4.70 0.81 -12.30
N GLU A 77 -4.62 1.31 -13.52
CA GLU A 77 -3.39 1.27 -14.28
C GLU A 77 -2.37 2.27 -13.70
N PRO A 78 -1.08 1.95 -13.70
CA PRO A 78 -0.46 0.73 -14.22
C PRO A 78 -0.46 -0.45 -13.24
N ASN A 79 -1.13 -0.36 -12.10
CA ASN A 79 -1.14 -1.40 -11.05
C ASN A 79 -2.16 -2.52 -11.33
N GLU A 80 -2.39 -2.88 -12.58
CA GLU A 80 -3.33 -3.95 -12.95
C GLU A 80 -3.04 -5.29 -12.30
N LEU A 81 -1.76 -5.54 -11.99
CA LEU A 81 -1.35 -6.76 -11.29
C LEU A 81 -2.06 -6.88 -9.93
N PHE A 82 -2.45 -5.75 -9.37
CA PHE A 82 -3.10 -5.69 -8.05
C PHE A 82 -4.59 -5.41 -8.18
N SER A 83 -5.28 -6.08 -9.11
CA SER A 83 -6.75 -6.04 -9.11
C SER A 83 -7.25 -6.67 -7.80
N LYS A 84 -8.40 -6.19 -7.31
CA LYS A 84 -8.93 -6.64 -6.01
C LYS A 84 -9.08 -8.16 -5.95
N SER A 85 -9.65 -8.78 -6.98
CA SER A 85 -9.88 -10.23 -6.99
C SER A 85 -8.57 -11.02 -6.98
N LYS A 86 -7.58 -10.60 -7.76
CA LYS A 86 -6.27 -11.26 -7.78
C LYS A 86 -5.55 -11.09 -6.45
N LEU A 87 -5.61 -9.89 -5.89
CA LEU A 87 -4.97 -9.58 -4.62
C LEU A 87 -5.55 -10.41 -3.48
N LEU A 88 -6.87 -10.47 -3.37
CA LEU A 88 -7.54 -11.28 -2.34
C LEU A 88 -7.16 -12.76 -2.45
N ASN A 89 -7.08 -13.27 -3.67
CA ASN A 89 -6.71 -14.67 -3.89
C ASN A 89 -5.27 -14.94 -3.45
N ILE A 90 -4.34 -14.04 -3.79
CA ILE A 90 -2.93 -14.17 -3.41
C ILE A 90 -2.74 -14.05 -1.90
N LEU A 91 -3.47 -13.12 -1.27
CA LEU A 91 -3.31 -12.81 0.15
C LEU A 91 -4.13 -13.71 1.08
N LYS A 92 -5.02 -14.52 0.53
CA LYS A 92 -5.96 -15.32 1.32
C LYS A 92 -5.34 -16.06 2.51
N PRO A 93 -4.17 -16.71 2.39
CA PRO A 93 -3.55 -17.37 3.54
C PRO A 93 -3.24 -16.43 4.70
N ASP A 94 -2.96 -15.17 4.42
CA ASP A 94 -2.58 -14.18 5.43
C ASP A 94 -3.78 -13.39 5.97
N ILE A 95 -4.79 -13.17 5.15
CA ILE A 95 -5.93 -12.30 5.51
C ILE A 95 -7.22 -13.06 5.78
N GLN A 96 -7.25 -14.36 5.49
CA GLN A 96 -8.39 -15.25 5.75
C GLN A 96 -9.71 -14.72 5.21
N ASN A 97 -10.64 -14.31 6.08
CA ASN A 97 -11.97 -13.86 5.70
C ASN A 97 -12.06 -12.36 5.41
N HIS A 98 -10.96 -11.63 5.48
CA HIS A 98 -10.96 -10.20 5.19
C HIS A 98 -11.05 -9.99 3.67
N THR A 99 -12.15 -9.42 3.20
CA THR A 99 -12.43 -9.28 1.76
C THR A 99 -12.65 -7.84 1.32
N THR A 100 -12.47 -6.88 2.22
CA THR A 100 -12.71 -5.46 1.94
C THR A 100 -11.40 -4.68 1.93
N VAL A 101 -11.40 -3.54 1.26
CA VAL A 101 -10.28 -2.60 1.30
C VAL A 101 -10.60 -1.49 2.31
N PRO A 102 -9.60 -0.93 2.97
CA PRO A 102 -8.17 -1.18 2.83
C PRO A 102 -7.72 -2.51 3.43
N ILE A 103 -6.63 -3.05 2.89
CA ILE A 103 -5.94 -4.22 3.45
C ILE A 103 -4.59 -3.74 3.95
N ILE A 104 -4.35 -3.85 5.25
CA ILE A 104 -3.22 -3.20 5.91
C ILE A 104 -2.27 -4.24 6.48
N PHE A 105 -1.00 -4.11 6.14
CA PHE A 105 0.10 -4.88 6.71
C PHE A 105 1.04 -3.95 7.47
N ASP A 106 1.36 -4.30 8.71
CA ASP A 106 2.35 -3.57 9.49
C ASP A 106 3.62 -4.40 9.55
N LYS A 107 4.66 -3.92 8.85
CA LYS A 107 5.96 -4.60 8.78
C LYS A 107 5.83 -6.08 8.40
N GLY A 108 5.05 -6.32 7.36
CA GLY A 108 4.83 -7.65 6.81
C GLY A 108 3.77 -8.50 7.49
N THR A 109 3.17 -8.04 8.58
CA THR A 109 2.13 -8.75 9.32
C THR A 109 0.77 -8.14 9.06
N PHE A 110 -0.22 -8.95 8.73
CA PHE A 110 -1.57 -8.47 8.46
C PHE A 110 -2.17 -7.84 9.73
N LEU A 111 -2.59 -6.59 9.60
CA LEU A 111 -3.23 -5.85 10.69
C LEU A 111 -4.76 -5.90 10.60
N GLY A 112 -5.32 -5.71 9.43
CA GLY A 112 -6.76 -5.63 9.22
C GLY A 112 -7.15 -4.55 8.24
N GLY A 113 -8.29 -3.92 8.49
CA GLY A 113 -8.82 -2.82 7.70
C GLY A 113 -8.79 -1.49 8.44
N ALA A 114 -9.69 -0.57 8.03
CA ALA A 114 -9.72 0.78 8.58
C ALA A 114 -10.00 0.82 10.08
N SER A 115 -10.87 -0.05 10.58
CA SER A 115 -11.21 -0.08 12.01
C SER A 115 -10.01 -0.44 12.87
N GLU A 116 -9.23 -1.44 12.43
CA GLU A 116 -8.03 -1.88 13.11
C GLU A 116 -6.95 -0.81 13.05
N ALA A 117 -6.84 -0.11 11.92
CA ALA A 117 -5.90 1.01 11.78
C ALA A 117 -6.22 2.15 12.74
N GLU A 118 -7.49 2.51 12.89
CA GLU A 118 -7.93 3.56 13.80
C GLU A 118 -7.57 3.25 15.25
N THR A 119 -7.59 1.98 15.63
CA THR A 119 -7.21 1.54 16.97
C THR A 119 -5.70 1.47 17.14
N TYR A 120 -5.00 0.98 16.13
CA TYR A 120 -3.57 0.69 16.22
C TYR A 120 -2.69 1.94 16.06
N PHE A 121 -3.08 2.87 15.18
CA PHE A 121 -2.27 4.06 14.86
C PHE A 121 -2.79 5.34 15.51
N VAL A 122 -3.48 5.24 16.57
CA VAL A 122 -3.96 6.43 17.30
C VAL A 122 -2.84 7.15 18.02
#